data_038172c9e114011237f70d29d85be1f2
#
_entry.id   038172c9e114011237f70d29d85be1f2
#
_cell.length_a   1.000
_cell.length_b   1.000
_cell.length_c   1.000
_cell.angle_alpha   90.00
_cell.angle_beta   90.00
_cell.angle_gamma   90.00
#
_symmetry.space_group_name_H-M   'P 1'
#
loop_
_entity.id
_entity.type
_entity.pdbx_description
1 polymer ?
#
loop_
_entity_poly.entity_id
_entity_poly.type
_entity_poly.pdbx_seq_one_letter_code
_entity_poly.pdbx_strand_id
1 'polypeptide(L)'
;MYKSSLALAVAVGVLASHASAEGFLDDSKATLKLRNYYINTDNRDSAAPKNSNYSAEWGQGFQVEFQSGYTAGTVGFGVDAIGLLGVKLDSTRAKSGNPTGSLDGGTVFPTNGDDPADSYSSLGLTAKAKISKTELKIGTLMPKLPVIQYNDGRLLPQTFQGGQITSNEIKDLTLIAGQIDQAKGRNSSNNENLSISGANGSGNSNLGERSNKFYYGGADYKVTKDLLLQYYYGELTDFYQQHFLGLTHNWAIGPGVLKSDLRYFHSTDDGANANDSAYYTTGSYQSNGSGKGPVDNNLYSGLFLYTVAGHTFGGGYQVSNGSSDFPWLNQGDGSSNGTITDMQIQKFGRAGERTWQGRYSYDFAALGFPGATAGLVYLRGDNIDTRSTTAGNGDGRSEWERDITLAYVVPTGTFKGLGFTWKNAMWRNDIPGQRDQDENRVILSYSIPLL
;
A
#
# COMPACT_ATOMS: atom_id res chain seq x y z
N MET A 1 -13.61 10.59 23.29
CA MET A 1 -12.58 11.48 23.89
C MET A 1 -12.01 12.39 22.82
N TYR A 2 -12.67 13.55 22.56
CA TYR A 2 -12.35 14.47 21.45
C TYR A 2 -11.62 15.75 21.92
N LYS A 3 -10.76 15.66 22.95
CA LYS A 3 -10.14 16.86 23.56
C LYS A 3 -8.74 17.22 23.07
N SER A 4 -8.07 16.34 22.30
CA SER A 4 -6.67 16.59 21.90
C SER A 4 -6.50 17.34 20.56
N SER A 5 -7.44 17.17 19.62
CA SER A 5 -7.34 17.81 18.29
C SER A 5 -7.63 19.32 18.33
N LEU A 6 -8.50 19.77 19.25
CA LEU A 6 -8.84 21.18 19.39
C LEU A 6 -7.70 21.97 20.05
N ALA A 7 -6.98 21.34 20.98
CA ALA A 7 -5.83 21.98 21.64
C ALA A 7 -4.65 22.19 20.69
N LEU A 8 -4.42 21.27 19.75
CA LEU A 8 -3.37 21.40 18.74
C LEU A 8 -3.73 22.50 17.72
N ALA A 9 -4.99 22.59 17.30
CA ALA A 9 -5.46 23.64 16.39
C ALA A 9 -5.37 25.04 17.02
N VAL A 10 -5.64 25.19 18.33
CA VAL A 10 -5.51 26.44 19.05
C VAL A 10 -4.03 26.80 19.24
N ALA A 11 -3.14 25.85 19.54
CA ALA A 11 -1.71 26.10 19.67
C ALA A 11 -1.07 26.55 18.35
N VAL A 12 -1.50 25.97 17.22
CA VAL A 12 -1.05 26.37 15.87
C VAL A 12 -1.56 27.77 15.51
N GLY A 13 -2.81 28.11 15.88
CA GLY A 13 -3.38 29.43 15.65
C GLY A 13 -2.69 30.55 16.45
N VAL A 14 -2.20 30.27 17.66
CA VAL A 14 -1.47 31.24 18.50
C VAL A 14 -0.04 31.44 18.02
N LEU A 15 0.62 30.40 17.48
CA LEU A 15 1.95 30.52 16.89
C LEU A 15 1.95 31.30 15.56
N ALA A 16 0.88 31.25 14.80
CA ALA A 16 0.74 31.97 13.53
C ALA A 16 0.61 33.49 13.68
N SER A 17 0.21 33.99 14.87
CA SER A 17 0.02 35.43 15.11
C SER A 17 1.31 36.25 15.33
N HIS A 18 2.46 35.58 15.50
CA HIS A 18 3.76 36.21 15.73
C HIS A 18 4.88 35.78 14.76
N ALA A 19 4.61 34.88 13.85
CA ALA A 19 5.56 34.52 12.79
C ALA A 19 5.31 35.42 11.58
N SER A 20 6.35 36.08 11.07
CA SER A 20 6.27 36.73 9.77
C SER A 20 5.75 35.72 8.74
N ALA A 21 4.63 36.03 8.10
CA ALA A 21 3.92 35.13 7.20
C ALA A 21 4.69 34.85 5.91
N GLU A 22 5.80 35.54 5.68
CA GLU A 22 6.71 35.26 4.55
C GLU A 22 7.24 33.82 4.63
N GLY A 23 6.98 33.03 3.60
CA GLY A 23 7.34 31.63 3.49
C GLY A 23 6.29 30.65 4.00
N PHE A 24 5.60 30.92 5.11
CA PHE A 24 4.59 29.99 5.64
C PHE A 24 3.34 29.91 4.74
N LEU A 25 2.79 31.04 4.30
CA LEU A 25 1.64 31.09 3.40
C LEU A 25 2.05 31.08 1.92
N ASP A 26 3.10 31.82 1.57
CA ASP A 26 3.51 32.00 0.17
C ASP A 26 4.03 30.70 -0.46
N ASP A 27 4.66 29.82 0.33
CA ASP A 27 5.11 28.49 -0.11
C ASP A 27 4.06 27.39 0.13
N SER A 28 2.85 27.76 0.55
CA SER A 28 1.78 26.80 0.80
C SER A 28 1.24 26.24 -0.51
N LYS A 29 0.82 24.99 -0.46
CA LYS A 29 0.18 24.27 -1.56
C LYS A 29 -1.10 23.62 -1.09
N ALA A 30 -2.15 23.75 -1.87
CA ALA A 30 -3.39 23.04 -1.65
C ALA A 30 -3.83 22.35 -2.95
N THR A 31 -4.28 21.11 -2.82
CA THR A 31 -4.73 20.32 -3.98
C THR A 31 -6.00 19.56 -3.60
N LEU A 32 -7.00 19.61 -4.48
CA LEU A 32 -8.17 18.74 -4.44
C LEU A 32 -7.97 17.61 -5.44
N LYS A 33 -7.93 16.38 -4.95
CA LYS A 33 -7.90 15.16 -5.78
C LYS A 33 -9.29 14.53 -5.79
N LEU A 34 -9.81 14.31 -6.98
CA LEU A 34 -11.07 13.64 -7.23
C LEU A 34 -10.79 12.24 -7.76
N ARG A 35 -11.47 11.23 -7.22
CA ARG A 35 -11.38 9.85 -7.68
C ARG A 35 -12.77 9.24 -7.73
N ASN A 36 -13.25 8.95 -8.94
CA ASN A 36 -14.38 8.07 -9.15
C ASN A 36 -13.85 6.66 -9.31
N TYR A 37 -14.33 5.73 -8.51
CA TYR A 37 -13.76 4.39 -8.40
C TYR A 37 -14.85 3.34 -8.41
N TYR A 38 -14.80 2.46 -9.38
CA TYR A 38 -15.64 1.27 -9.47
C TYR A 38 -14.76 0.04 -9.38
N ILE A 39 -15.19 -0.95 -8.60
CA ILE A 39 -14.59 -2.27 -8.52
C ILE A 39 -15.68 -3.34 -8.63
N ASN A 40 -15.34 -4.41 -9.33
CA ASN A 40 -16.14 -5.60 -9.44
C ASN A 40 -15.24 -6.81 -9.22
N THR A 41 -15.64 -7.70 -8.34
CA THR A 41 -14.93 -8.95 -8.02
C THR A 41 -15.89 -10.12 -8.21
N ASP A 42 -15.48 -11.12 -8.96
CA ASP A 42 -16.18 -12.38 -9.14
C ASP A 42 -15.30 -13.54 -8.62
N ASN A 43 -15.71 -14.15 -7.52
CA ASN A 43 -15.07 -15.33 -6.95
C ASN A 43 -15.65 -16.56 -7.60
N ARG A 44 -14.87 -17.21 -8.47
CA ARG A 44 -15.26 -18.37 -9.26
C ARG A 44 -15.25 -19.65 -8.42
N ASP A 45 -15.93 -20.68 -8.93
CA ASP A 45 -15.93 -22.05 -8.38
C ASP A 45 -16.29 -22.17 -6.91
N SER A 46 -17.18 -21.31 -6.48
CA SER A 46 -17.62 -21.24 -5.10
C SER A 46 -18.71 -22.28 -4.83
N ALA A 47 -18.43 -23.23 -3.95
CA ALA A 47 -19.44 -24.08 -3.32
C ALA A 47 -20.28 -23.33 -2.26
N ALA A 48 -19.95 -22.07 -1.97
CA ALA A 48 -20.68 -21.22 -1.03
C ALA A 48 -22.03 -20.76 -1.60
N PRO A 49 -22.95 -20.28 -0.76
CA PRO A 49 -24.24 -19.75 -1.20
C PRO A 49 -24.02 -18.73 -2.33
N LYS A 50 -24.85 -18.82 -3.36
CA LYS A 50 -24.73 -18.01 -4.62
C LYS A 50 -24.48 -16.50 -4.41
N ASN A 51 -24.82 -15.98 -3.25
CA ASN A 51 -24.73 -14.55 -2.95
C ASN A 51 -23.35 -14.06 -2.51
N SER A 52 -22.38 -14.97 -2.29
CA SER A 52 -21.01 -14.61 -1.88
C SER A 52 -19.98 -14.64 -2.99
N ASN A 53 -20.39 -14.88 -4.23
CA ASN A 53 -19.49 -15.02 -5.37
C ASN A 53 -19.13 -13.68 -6.00
N TYR A 54 -19.97 -12.67 -5.82
CA TYR A 54 -19.88 -11.42 -6.54
C TYR A 54 -19.92 -10.23 -5.59
N SER A 55 -19.03 -9.28 -5.82
CA SER A 55 -18.99 -8.00 -5.15
C SER A 55 -18.82 -6.88 -6.18
N ALA A 56 -19.61 -5.81 -6.06
CA ALA A 56 -19.44 -4.62 -6.89
C ALA A 56 -19.73 -3.37 -6.06
N GLU A 57 -18.82 -2.41 -6.12
CA GLU A 57 -18.92 -1.16 -5.38
C GLU A 57 -18.47 0.00 -6.25
N TRP A 58 -19.19 1.12 -6.15
CA TRP A 58 -18.90 2.34 -6.88
C TRP A 58 -18.98 3.56 -5.97
N GLY A 59 -17.96 4.40 -6.00
CA GLY A 59 -17.87 5.57 -5.15
C GLY A 59 -17.18 6.76 -5.76
N GLN A 60 -17.45 7.93 -5.17
CA GLN A 60 -16.75 9.17 -5.42
C GLN A 60 -15.91 9.56 -4.21
N GLY A 61 -14.59 9.65 -4.40
CA GLY A 61 -13.62 10.12 -3.41
C GLY A 61 -13.24 11.57 -3.64
N PHE A 62 -13.09 12.29 -2.53
CA PHE A 62 -12.54 13.64 -2.46
C PHE A 62 -11.40 13.62 -1.47
N GLN A 63 -10.23 14.08 -1.89
CA GLN A 63 -9.04 14.20 -1.04
C GLN A 63 -8.51 15.62 -1.16
N VAL A 64 -8.57 16.38 -0.08
CA VAL A 64 -7.97 17.71 0.03
C VAL A 64 -6.65 17.57 0.74
N GLU A 65 -5.57 18.00 0.12
CA GLU A 65 -4.24 18.07 0.72
C GLU A 65 -3.84 19.53 0.83
N PHE A 66 -3.42 19.93 2.02
CA PHE A 66 -2.82 21.22 2.29
C PHE A 66 -1.43 21.01 2.90
N GLN A 67 -0.45 21.72 2.39
CA GLN A 67 0.93 21.73 2.90
C GLN A 67 1.35 23.19 3.05
N SER A 68 1.58 23.63 4.28
CA SER A 68 2.14 24.97 4.50
C SER A 68 3.60 25.03 4.06
N GLY A 69 4.13 26.22 3.81
CA GLY A 69 5.55 26.48 3.89
C GLY A 69 6.05 26.36 5.34
N TYR A 70 7.22 26.96 5.60
CA TYR A 70 7.82 27.02 6.93
C TYR A 70 7.92 28.46 7.39
N THR A 71 7.78 28.68 8.71
CA THR A 71 8.11 29.97 9.31
C THR A 71 9.58 30.32 9.10
N ALA A 72 9.90 31.61 9.01
CA ALA A 72 11.27 32.07 8.97
C ALA A 72 12.01 31.78 10.29
N GLY A 73 13.32 31.60 10.23
CA GLY A 73 14.21 31.36 11.37
C GLY A 73 15.10 30.12 11.19
N THR A 74 15.97 29.86 12.19
CA THR A 74 16.86 28.71 12.19
C THR A 74 16.07 27.40 12.27
N VAL A 75 14.95 27.41 12.97
CA VAL A 75 13.97 26.35 13.00
C VAL A 75 12.70 26.87 12.34
N GLY A 76 12.34 26.32 11.20
CA GLY A 76 11.07 26.59 10.53
C GLY A 76 9.99 25.63 11.03
N PHE A 77 8.79 26.13 11.28
CA PHE A 77 7.61 25.34 11.65
C PHE A 77 6.56 25.41 10.56
N GLY A 78 5.81 24.33 10.39
CA GLY A 78 4.72 24.24 9.43
C GLY A 78 3.67 23.24 9.85
N VAL A 79 2.60 23.16 9.04
CA VAL A 79 1.48 22.25 9.25
C VAL A 79 1.02 21.69 7.90
N ASP A 80 0.74 20.41 7.87
CA ASP A 80 0.07 19.76 6.74
C ASP A 80 -1.30 19.27 7.19
N ALA A 81 -2.25 19.19 6.27
CA ALA A 81 -3.58 18.65 6.52
C ALA A 81 -4.03 17.77 5.34
N ILE A 82 -4.72 16.68 5.65
CA ILE A 82 -5.37 15.83 4.66
C ILE A 82 -6.82 15.60 5.06
N GLY A 83 -7.76 16.04 4.22
CA GLY A 83 -9.18 15.78 4.36
C GLY A 83 -9.60 14.70 3.35
N LEU A 84 -10.27 13.66 3.82
CA LEU A 84 -10.74 12.55 3.01
C LEU A 84 -12.25 12.42 3.15
N LEU A 85 -12.95 12.27 2.02
CA LEU A 85 -14.39 11.99 1.97
C LEU A 85 -14.67 10.98 0.87
N GLY A 86 -15.27 9.85 1.22
CA GLY A 86 -15.82 8.86 0.30
C GLY A 86 -17.35 8.90 0.32
N VAL A 87 -17.96 8.98 -0.85
CA VAL A 87 -19.41 8.98 -1.04
C VAL A 87 -19.80 7.77 -1.88
N LYS A 88 -20.75 6.98 -1.37
CA LYS A 88 -21.28 5.81 -2.06
C LYS A 88 -22.18 6.25 -3.21
N LEU A 89 -21.90 5.75 -4.41
CA LEU A 89 -22.76 5.91 -5.58
C LEU A 89 -23.62 4.65 -5.80
N ASP A 90 -23.00 3.46 -5.68
CA ASP A 90 -23.70 2.18 -5.71
C ASP A 90 -22.92 1.13 -4.92
N SER A 91 -23.54 0.55 -3.94
CA SER A 91 -23.10 -0.64 -3.20
C SER A 91 -24.22 -1.09 -2.29
N THR A 92 -24.44 -2.38 -2.18
CA THR A 92 -25.35 -2.98 -1.23
C THR A 92 -24.64 -4.12 -0.51
N ARG A 93 -25.20 -4.61 0.57
CA ARG A 93 -24.69 -5.76 1.29
C ARG A 93 -24.40 -6.95 0.36
N ALA A 94 -25.32 -7.28 -0.55
CA ALA A 94 -25.11 -8.34 -1.54
C ALA A 94 -23.99 -8.02 -2.51
N LYS A 95 -23.86 -6.76 -2.95
CA LYS A 95 -22.80 -6.29 -3.85
C LYS A 95 -21.45 -6.12 -3.14
N SER A 96 -21.45 -5.85 -1.84
CA SER A 96 -20.21 -5.76 -1.06
C SER A 96 -19.62 -7.11 -0.70
N GLY A 97 -20.23 -8.21 -1.13
CA GLY A 97 -19.74 -9.56 -0.86
C GLY A 97 -20.11 -10.11 0.51
N ASN A 98 -20.97 -9.40 1.27
CA ASN A 98 -21.40 -9.81 2.60
C ASN A 98 -22.93 -9.97 2.71
N PRO A 99 -23.54 -10.98 2.06
CA PRO A 99 -24.98 -11.17 2.04
C PRO A 99 -25.55 -11.72 3.37
N THR A 100 -24.71 -12.21 4.28
CA THR A 100 -25.14 -12.98 5.46
C THR A 100 -24.99 -12.23 6.79
N GLY A 101 -24.53 -10.98 6.77
CA GLY A 101 -24.42 -10.18 7.99
C GLY A 101 -23.18 -10.39 8.82
N SER A 102 -22.15 -10.98 8.27
CA SER A 102 -20.82 -10.89 8.87
C SER A 102 -20.33 -9.42 8.80
N LEU A 103 -19.70 -8.94 9.85
CA LEU A 103 -19.22 -7.56 9.99
C LEU A 103 -18.01 -7.22 9.11
N ASP A 104 -17.62 -8.09 8.21
CA ASP A 104 -16.54 -7.87 7.27
C ASP A 104 -16.97 -6.81 6.27
N GLY A 105 -16.51 -5.60 6.48
CA GLY A 105 -16.85 -4.43 5.73
C GLY A 105 -16.75 -4.63 4.22
N GLY A 106 -17.48 -3.82 3.48
CA GLY A 106 -17.35 -3.73 2.03
C GLY A 106 -15.91 -3.43 1.62
N THR A 107 -15.59 -3.73 0.40
CA THR A 107 -14.25 -3.52 -0.15
C THR A 107 -13.88 -2.03 -0.18
N VAL A 108 -14.85 -1.16 -0.47
CA VAL A 108 -14.62 0.29 -0.66
C VAL A 108 -15.19 1.11 0.49
N PHE A 109 -16.35 0.72 1.02
CA PHE A 109 -17.04 1.45 2.08
C PHE A 109 -17.02 0.70 3.40
N PRO A 110 -16.91 1.42 4.55
CA PRO A 110 -17.17 0.78 5.85
C PRO A 110 -18.62 0.30 5.92
N THR A 111 -18.88 -0.71 6.76
CA THR A 111 -20.23 -1.15 7.03
C THR A 111 -20.86 -0.38 8.19
N ASN A 112 -22.14 -0.08 8.07
CA ASN A 112 -22.99 0.45 9.14
C ASN A 112 -24.07 -0.60 9.44
N GLY A 113 -23.79 -1.48 10.40
CA GLY A 113 -24.57 -2.70 10.58
C GLY A 113 -24.36 -3.64 9.39
N ASP A 114 -25.45 -3.91 8.67
CA ASP A 114 -25.46 -4.83 7.54
C ASP A 114 -25.23 -4.20 6.17
N ASP A 115 -25.25 -2.87 6.08
CA ASP A 115 -25.15 -2.13 4.82
C ASP A 115 -23.88 -1.30 4.74
N PRO A 116 -23.30 -1.13 3.51
CA PRO A 116 -22.25 -0.17 3.28
C PRO A 116 -22.70 1.25 3.61
N ALA A 117 -21.87 1.99 4.35
CA ALA A 117 -22.16 3.37 4.72
C ALA A 117 -22.34 4.27 3.49
N ASP A 118 -23.25 5.22 3.53
CA ASP A 118 -23.50 6.18 2.43
C ASP A 118 -22.31 7.12 2.21
N SER A 119 -21.57 7.41 3.28
CA SER A 119 -20.36 8.19 3.23
C SER A 119 -19.46 7.90 4.43
N TYR A 120 -18.18 8.17 4.28
CA TYR A 120 -17.19 8.12 5.36
C TYR A 120 -16.13 9.18 5.14
N SER A 121 -15.57 9.70 6.22
CA SER A 121 -14.61 10.79 6.14
C SER A 121 -13.58 10.74 7.24
N SER A 122 -12.46 11.42 7.03
CA SER A 122 -11.44 11.64 8.04
C SER A 122 -10.68 12.94 7.79
N LEU A 123 -10.15 13.52 8.85
CA LEU A 123 -9.24 14.67 8.82
C LEU A 123 -7.95 14.28 9.52
N GLY A 124 -6.83 14.38 8.83
CA GLY A 124 -5.49 14.21 9.35
C GLY A 124 -4.73 15.51 9.42
N LEU A 125 -4.02 15.74 10.51
CA LEU A 125 -3.15 16.91 10.70
C LEU A 125 -1.74 16.43 11.00
N THR A 126 -0.74 17.19 10.52
CA THR A 126 0.68 16.91 10.74
C THR A 126 1.40 18.19 11.08
N ALA A 127 1.94 18.27 12.28
CA ALA A 127 2.91 19.31 12.63
C ALA A 127 4.26 18.95 12.01
N LYS A 128 4.96 19.96 11.50
CA LYS A 128 6.29 19.77 10.95
C LYS A 128 7.27 20.83 11.41
N ALA A 129 8.52 20.44 11.61
CA ALA A 129 9.62 21.33 11.94
C ALA A 129 10.82 21.01 11.05
N LYS A 130 11.56 22.02 10.64
CA LYS A 130 12.72 21.88 9.77
C LYS A 130 13.90 22.68 10.29
N ILE A 131 15.08 22.05 10.32
CA ILE A 131 16.36 22.70 10.58
C ILE A 131 17.28 22.29 9.43
N SER A 132 17.79 23.24 8.68
CA SER A 132 18.64 22.99 7.51
C SER A 132 17.94 22.03 6.53
N LYS A 133 18.46 20.81 6.32
CA LYS A 133 17.89 19.77 5.45
C LYS A 133 17.27 18.61 6.24
N THR A 134 17.06 18.79 7.55
CA THR A 134 16.43 17.80 8.42
C THR A 134 15.02 18.24 8.77
N GLU A 135 14.02 17.39 8.51
CA GLU A 135 12.61 17.61 8.72
C GLU A 135 12.05 16.59 9.72
N LEU A 136 11.30 17.05 10.71
CA LEU A 136 10.48 16.24 11.62
C LEU A 136 9.01 16.45 11.28
N LYS A 137 8.25 15.38 11.16
CA LYS A 137 6.79 15.35 11.02
C LYS A 137 6.16 14.53 12.13
N ILE A 138 5.10 15.06 12.77
CA ILE A 138 4.34 14.37 13.81
C ILE A 138 2.85 14.54 13.51
N GLY A 139 2.12 13.44 13.42
CA GLY A 139 0.69 13.42 13.13
C GLY A 139 0.33 12.37 12.09
N THR A 140 -0.47 12.76 11.08
CA THR A 140 -0.91 11.87 10.00
C THR A 140 0.16 11.75 8.93
N LEU A 141 0.62 10.53 8.67
CA LEU A 141 1.70 10.21 7.74
C LEU A 141 1.22 9.26 6.64
N MET A 142 1.87 9.33 5.49
CA MET A 142 1.68 8.41 4.35
C MET A 142 3.05 7.94 3.83
N PRO A 143 3.77 7.10 4.58
CA PRO A 143 5.12 6.63 4.20
C PRO A 143 5.09 5.75 2.95
N LYS A 144 6.17 5.83 2.17
CA LYS A 144 6.45 4.97 1.00
C LYS A 144 7.88 4.44 1.11
N LEU A 145 8.10 3.56 2.06
CA LEU A 145 9.40 2.97 2.34
C LEU A 145 9.31 1.45 2.19
N PRO A 146 10.42 0.74 1.94
CA PRO A 146 10.39 -0.71 1.71
C PRO A 146 9.74 -1.52 2.84
N VAL A 147 9.90 -1.09 4.10
CA VAL A 147 9.35 -1.78 5.29
C VAL A 147 8.01 -1.21 5.76
N ILE A 148 7.55 -0.08 5.21
CA ILE A 148 6.23 0.48 5.46
C ILE A 148 5.74 1.30 4.28
N GLN A 149 4.59 0.92 3.72
CA GLN A 149 3.98 1.62 2.61
C GLN A 149 2.48 1.77 2.83
N TYR A 150 1.97 3.00 2.70
CA TYR A 150 0.52 3.20 2.70
C TYR A 150 -0.12 2.62 1.44
N ASN A 151 -1.32 2.06 1.59
CA ASN A 151 -2.08 1.51 0.48
C ASN A 151 -3.01 2.58 -0.12
N ASP A 152 -2.91 2.81 -1.43
CA ASP A 152 -3.75 3.76 -2.21
C ASP A 152 -4.49 3.05 -3.36
N GLY A 153 -4.67 1.76 -3.25
CA GLY A 153 -5.25 0.94 -4.34
C GLY A 153 -6.77 0.98 -4.47
N ARG A 154 -7.50 1.84 -3.70
CA ARG A 154 -8.98 1.95 -3.71
C ARG A 154 -9.45 3.40 -3.79
N LEU A 155 -10.67 3.68 -3.31
CA LEU A 155 -11.30 5.00 -3.37
C LEU A 155 -10.51 6.08 -2.62
N LEU A 156 -10.14 5.80 -1.37
CA LEU A 156 -9.34 6.67 -0.50
C LEU A 156 -8.08 5.95 -0.02
N PRO A 157 -7.00 6.68 0.32
CA PRO A 157 -5.76 6.09 0.81
C PRO A 157 -5.86 5.65 2.27
N GLN A 158 -5.01 4.68 2.62
CA GLN A 158 -4.64 4.38 4.00
C GLN A 158 -3.80 5.54 4.55
N THR A 159 -3.91 5.83 5.84
CA THR A 159 -3.06 6.78 6.55
C THR A 159 -2.59 6.20 7.87
N PHE A 160 -1.48 6.73 8.38
CA PHE A 160 -0.89 6.32 9.65
C PHE A 160 -0.81 7.49 10.61
N GLN A 161 -0.78 7.21 11.92
CA GLN A 161 -0.48 8.18 12.96
C GLN A 161 0.89 7.86 13.56
N GLY A 162 1.71 8.89 13.72
CA GLY A 162 3.06 8.71 14.28
C GLY A 162 3.97 9.90 14.07
N GLY A 163 5.27 9.63 14.10
CA GLY A 163 6.32 10.61 13.85
C GLY A 163 7.39 10.08 12.89
N GLN A 164 7.93 10.96 12.06
CA GLN A 164 9.03 10.65 11.14
C GLN A 164 10.03 11.79 11.09
N ILE A 165 11.30 11.46 11.14
CA ILE A 165 12.41 12.37 10.86
C ILE A 165 13.07 11.96 9.54
N THR A 166 13.38 12.94 8.70
CA THR A 166 14.09 12.75 7.43
C THR A 166 15.24 13.74 7.34
N SER A 167 16.45 13.27 7.08
CA SER A 167 17.64 14.12 6.97
C SER A 167 18.34 13.92 5.64
N ASN A 168 18.63 15.03 4.96
CA ASN A 168 19.41 15.13 3.73
C ASN A 168 20.67 15.99 3.91
N GLU A 169 21.23 16.03 5.13
CA GLU A 169 22.43 16.84 5.44
C GLU A 169 23.66 16.34 4.70
N ILE A 170 23.76 15.03 4.53
CA ILE A 170 24.89 14.41 3.81
C ILE A 170 24.50 14.31 2.34
N LYS A 171 25.40 14.77 1.48
CA LYS A 171 25.20 14.73 0.03
C LYS A 171 24.96 13.29 -0.43
N ASP A 172 23.98 13.12 -1.31
CA ASP A 172 23.60 11.82 -1.92
C ASP A 172 23.13 10.77 -0.92
N LEU A 173 22.93 11.10 0.37
CA LEU A 173 22.43 10.23 1.42
C LEU A 173 21.18 10.84 2.04
N THR A 174 20.07 10.09 2.02
CA THR A 174 18.86 10.37 2.78
C THR A 174 18.76 9.40 3.94
N LEU A 175 18.63 9.91 5.16
CA LEU A 175 18.37 9.13 6.37
C LEU A 175 16.92 9.33 6.80
N ILE A 176 16.25 8.26 7.16
CA ILE A 176 14.85 8.28 7.61
C ILE A 176 14.73 7.41 8.87
N ALA A 177 13.98 7.90 9.86
CA ALA A 177 13.58 7.10 11.02
C ALA A 177 12.20 7.55 11.49
N GLY A 178 11.45 6.66 12.12
CA GLY A 178 10.12 7.00 12.63
C GLY A 178 9.50 5.93 13.50
N GLN A 179 8.35 6.29 14.05
CA GLN A 179 7.46 5.40 14.79
C GLN A 179 6.03 5.63 14.32
N ILE A 180 5.28 4.56 14.14
CA ILE A 180 3.85 4.56 13.88
C ILE A 180 3.13 3.92 15.05
N ASP A 181 2.03 4.54 15.49
CA ASP A 181 1.24 4.09 16.63
C ASP A 181 -0.10 3.48 16.19
N GLN A 182 -0.69 4.02 15.13
CA GLN A 182 -1.99 3.61 14.62
C GLN A 182 -2.06 3.73 13.08
N ALA A 183 -3.01 3.04 12.49
CA ALA A 183 -3.35 3.17 11.08
C ALA A 183 -4.86 3.35 10.89
N LYS A 184 -5.24 4.09 9.86
CA LYS A 184 -6.61 4.18 9.34
C LYS A 184 -6.69 3.42 8.02
N GLY A 185 -7.56 2.44 7.95
CA GLY A 185 -7.81 1.68 6.73
C GLY A 185 -8.40 2.52 5.59
N ARG A 186 -8.33 1.99 4.38
CA ARG A 186 -8.83 2.65 3.17
C ARG A 186 -10.35 2.84 3.16
N ASN A 187 -11.08 1.96 3.82
CA ASN A 187 -12.52 1.97 3.99
C ASN A 187 -12.94 2.24 5.44
N SER A 188 -12.22 3.11 6.14
CA SER A 188 -12.47 3.42 7.55
C SER A 188 -12.36 4.92 7.83
N SER A 189 -13.11 5.39 8.83
CA SER A 189 -12.96 6.73 9.42
C SER A 189 -12.12 6.72 10.69
N ASN A 190 -11.77 5.53 11.22
CA ASN A 190 -11.15 5.36 12.53
C ASN A 190 -9.67 5.00 12.41
N ASN A 191 -8.86 5.52 13.32
CA ASN A 191 -7.52 5.02 13.59
C ASN A 191 -7.62 3.83 14.54
N GLU A 192 -6.88 2.77 14.23
CA GLU A 192 -6.83 1.53 14.99
C GLU A 192 -5.39 1.11 15.25
N ASN A 193 -5.18 0.29 16.28
CA ASN A 193 -3.88 -0.29 16.57
C ASN A 193 -3.44 -1.20 15.42
N LEU A 194 -2.14 -1.37 15.29
CA LEU A 194 -1.47 -2.07 14.21
C LEU A 194 -1.60 -3.59 14.35
N SER A 195 -1.56 -4.30 13.23
CA SER A 195 -1.57 -5.75 13.17
C SER A 195 -0.61 -6.28 12.11
N ILE A 196 -0.28 -7.55 12.20
CA ILE A 196 0.50 -8.27 11.19
C ILE A 196 -0.40 -8.78 10.07
N SER A 197 0.15 -8.91 8.86
CA SER A 197 -0.44 -9.64 7.75
C SER A 197 0.60 -10.49 7.01
N GLY A 198 0.11 -11.45 6.24
CA GLY A 198 0.89 -12.28 5.33
C GLY A 198 0.07 -12.64 4.09
N ALA A 199 0.70 -13.22 3.10
CA ALA A 199 0.08 -13.55 1.80
C ALA A 199 -1.06 -14.58 1.91
N ASN A 200 -1.06 -15.41 2.94
CA ASN A 200 -2.11 -16.39 3.20
C ASN A 200 -3.33 -15.82 3.93
N GLY A 201 -3.36 -14.53 4.17
CA GLY A 201 -4.43 -13.90 4.89
C GLY A 201 -5.77 -14.04 4.17
N SER A 202 -6.79 -14.46 4.91
CA SER A 202 -8.15 -14.60 4.40
C SER A 202 -8.93 -13.29 4.33
N GLY A 203 -8.29 -12.15 4.47
CA GLY A 203 -8.99 -10.86 4.53
C GLY A 203 -9.90 -10.69 5.75
N ASN A 204 -9.81 -11.59 6.72
CA ASN A 204 -10.67 -11.57 7.89
C ASN A 204 -10.16 -10.54 8.89
N SER A 205 -10.99 -9.57 9.21
CA SER A 205 -10.70 -8.45 10.11
C SER A 205 -10.67 -8.83 11.59
N ASN A 206 -10.85 -10.09 11.95
CA ASN A 206 -10.67 -10.57 13.32
C ASN A 206 -9.18 -10.59 13.68
N LEU A 207 -8.70 -9.41 13.91
CA LEU A 207 -7.36 -9.11 14.35
C LEU A 207 -7.34 -9.33 15.86
N GLY A 208 -6.96 -10.52 16.33
CA GLY A 208 -6.87 -10.81 17.76
C GLY A 208 -5.93 -9.85 18.48
N GLU A 209 -4.66 -10.16 18.51
CA GLU A 209 -3.65 -9.33 19.13
C GLU A 209 -3.21 -8.17 18.24
N ARG A 210 -2.86 -7.04 18.86
CA ARG A 210 -2.45 -5.81 18.16
C ARG A 210 -1.31 -5.13 18.88
N SER A 211 -0.51 -4.35 18.12
CA SER A 211 0.52 -3.47 18.65
C SER A 211 0.17 -2.01 18.40
N ASN A 212 0.71 -1.11 19.19
CA ASN A 212 0.68 0.33 18.95
C ASN A 212 2.09 0.88 18.71
N LYS A 213 3.01 0.04 18.25
CA LYS A 213 4.40 0.42 18.02
C LYS A 213 4.93 -0.29 16.78
N PHE A 214 5.18 0.49 15.73
CA PHE A 214 5.98 0.08 14.59
C PHE A 214 7.14 1.05 14.45
N TYR A 215 8.35 0.59 14.72
CA TYR A 215 9.58 1.34 14.55
C TYR A 215 10.16 1.09 13.17
N TYR A 216 10.73 2.12 12.54
CA TYR A 216 11.44 1.97 11.29
C TYR A 216 12.58 2.98 11.17
N GLY A 217 13.59 2.59 10.41
CA GLY A 217 14.69 3.46 10.07
C GLY A 217 15.51 2.92 8.92
N GLY A 218 16.16 3.80 8.19
CA GLY A 218 16.95 3.38 7.04
C GLY A 218 17.62 4.51 6.30
N ALA A 219 18.20 4.15 5.18
CA ALA A 219 18.98 5.04 4.33
C ALA A 219 18.81 4.73 2.85
N ASP A 220 18.73 5.79 2.04
CA ASP A 220 18.87 5.78 0.60
C ASP A 220 20.21 6.42 0.24
N TYR A 221 21.10 5.67 -0.41
CA TYR A 221 22.40 6.17 -0.85
C TYR A 221 22.53 6.15 -2.38
N LYS A 222 22.61 7.33 -2.98
CA LYS A 222 22.84 7.50 -4.41
C LYS A 222 24.36 7.40 -4.69
N VAL A 223 24.82 6.18 -4.98
CA VAL A 223 26.23 5.94 -5.33
C VAL A 223 26.62 6.72 -6.59
N THR A 224 25.70 6.75 -7.56
CA THR A 224 25.75 7.59 -8.76
C THR A 224 24.34 8.12 -9.07
N LYS A 225 24.19 8.94 -10.11
CA LYS A 225 22.86 9.36 -10.59
C LYS A 225 21.97 8.19 -11.03
N ASP A 226 22.56 7.06 -11.39
CA ASP A 226 21.90 5.89 -11.98
C ASP A 226 21.88 4.68 -11.02
N LEU A 227 22.63 4.70 -9.90
CA LEU A 227 22.74 3.62 -8.94
C LEU A 227 22.32 4.08 -7.54
N LEU A 228 21.25 3.47 -7.02
CA LEU A 228 20.73 3.65 -5.68
C LEU A 228 20.92 2.36 -4.87
N LEU A 229 21.49 2.49 -3.68
CA LEU A 229 21.51 1.45 -2.65
C LEU A 229 20.59 1.86 -1.51
N GLN A 230 19.89 0.89 -0.92
CA GLN A 230 18.94 1.11 0.16
C GLN A 230 19.14 0.09 1.28
N TYR A 231 19.01 0.56 2.51
CA TYR A 231 18.88 -0.29 3.69
C TYR A 231 17.78 0.26 4.57
N TYR A 232 16.89 -0.63 5.02
CA TYR A 232 15.84 -0.29 5.99
C TYR A 232 15.66 -1.40 7.00
N TYR A 233 15.28 -0.98 8.21
CA TYR A 233 14.80 -1.81 9.30
C TYR A 233 13.37 -1.41 9.63
N GLY A 234 12.52 -2.39 9.95
CA GLY A 234 11.18 -2.21 10.45
C GLY A 234 10.86 -3.24 11.51
N GLU A 235 10.12 -2.85 12.56
CA GLU A 235 9.73 -3.73 13.68
C GLU A 235 8.29 -3.41 14.08
N LEU A 236 7.43 -4.39 13.97
CA LEU A 236 6.13 -4.40 14.64
C LEU A 236 6.31 -5.12 15.98
N THR A 237 6.37 -4.35 17.07
CA THR A 237 6.64 -4.86 18.42
C THR A 237 5.70 -6.01 18.78
N ASP A 238 6.24 -7.09 19.34
CA ASP A 238 5.62 -8.36 19.66
C ASP A 238 5.17 -9.22 18.46
N PHE A 239 5.48 -8.83 17.21
CA PHE A 239 5.10 -9.59 16.01
C PHE A 239 6.29 -9.97 15.14
N TYR A 240 7.01 -9.00 14.58
CA TYR A 240 8.15 -9.27 13.69
C TYR A 240 9.11 -8.10 13.58
N GLN A 241 10.34 -8.42 13.24
CA GLN A 241 11.35 -7.50 12.76
C GLN A 241 11.78 -7.86 11.34
N GLN A 242 12.11 -6.83 10.53
CA GLN A 242 12.40 -6.99 9.12
C GLN A 242 13.57 -6.10 8.70
N HIS A 243 14.57 -6.68 8.05
CA HIS A 243 15.66 -5.98 7.39
C HIS A 243 15.43 -6.00 5.87
N PHE A 244 15.69 -4.89 5.23
CA PHE A 244 15.61 -4.73 3.78
C PHE A 244 16.93 -4.24 3.21
N LEU A 245 17.40 -4.88 2.13
CA LEU A 245 18.46 -4.40 1.26
C LEU A 245 17.92 -4.26 -0.17
N GLY A 246 18.16 -3.10 -0.77
CA GLY A 246 17.72 -2.78 -2.12
C GLY A 246 18.83 -2.22 -2.98
N LEU A 247 18.80 -2.58 -4.27
CA LEU A 247 19.65 -1.99 -5.30
C LEU A 247 18.79 -1.68 -6.53
N THR A 248 18.82 -0.43 -6.96
CA THR A 248 18.21 -0.02 -8.23
C THR A 248 19.29 0.59 -9.13
N HIS A 249 19.42 0.09 -10.36
CA HIS A 249 20.37 0.61 -11.33
C HIS A 249 19.71 0.81 -12.69
N ASN A 250 19.95 1.97 -13.30
CA ASN A 250 19.53 2.29 -14.66
C ASN A 250 20.74 2.25 -15.60
N TRP A 251 20.71 1.35 -16.57
CA TRP A 251 21.78 1.16 -17.55
C TRP A 251 21.34 1.69 -18.91
N ALA A 252 22.08 2.59 -19.50
CA ALA A 252 21.92 2.91 -20.92
C ALA A 252 22.48 1.76 -21.75
N ILE A 253 21.63 1.00 -22.44
CA ILE A 253 22.00 -0.16 -23.26
C ILE A 253 21.42 0.02 -24.66
N GLY A 254 22.30 0.22 -25.65
CA GLY A 254 21.89 0.48 -27.03
C GLY A 254 20.95 1.71 -27.09
N PRO A 255 19.79 1.62 -27.77
CA PRO A 255 18.84 2.72 -27.88
C PRO A 255 17.91 2.88 -26.66
N GLY A 256 18.02 2.02 -25.65
CA GLY A 256 17.11 1.96 -24.53
C GLY A 256 17.79 2.05 -23.17
N VAL A 257 16.99 1.88 -22.13
CA VAL A 257 17.43 1.84 -20.73
C VAL A 257 16.95 0.55 -20.09
N LEU A 258 17.88 -0.20 -19.49
CA LEU A 258 17.59 -1.34 -18.62
C LEU A 258 17.56 -0.87 -17.17
N LYS A 259 16.43 -0.96 -16.50
CA LYS A 259 16.31 -0.83 -15.06
C LYS A 259 16.45 -2.19 -14.41
N SER A 260 17.38 -2.33 -13.47
CA SER A 260 17.55 -3.50 -12.60
C SER A 260 17.11 -3.11 -11.19
N ASP A 261 16.23 -3.91 -10.56
CA ASP A 261 15.71 -3.71 -9.21
C ASP A 261 15.87 -5.03 -8.46
N LEU A 262 16.83 -5.06 -7.51
CA LEU A 262 17.15 -6.22 -6.70
C LEU A 262 16.77 -5.94 -5.26
N ARG A 263 16.06 -6.88 -4.61
CA ARG A 263 15.58 -6.73 -3.24
C ARG A 263 15.82 -7.98 -2.42
N TYR A 264 16.18 -7.77 -1.16
CA TYR A 264 16.26 -8.81 -0.16
C TYR A 264 15.59 -8.34 1.12
N PHE A 265 14.67 -9.16 1.64
CA PHE A 265 14.09 -8.99 2.96
C PHE A 265 14.44 -10.19 3.83
N HIS A 266 14.83 -9.91 5.07
CA HIS A 266 15.00 -10.88 6.13
C HIS A 266 14.05 -10.54 7.26
N SER A 267 13.10 -11.42 7.55
CA SER A 267 12.05 -11.21 8.54
C SER A 267 12.09 -12.34 9.56
N THR A 268 12.14 -11.98 10.84
CA THR A 268 12.11 -12.90 11.97
C THR A 268 11.02 -12.50 12.95
N ASP A 269 10.65 -13.40 13.83
CA ASP A 269 9.74 -13.14 14.94
C ASP A 269 10.30 -12.08 15.90
N ASP A 270 9.41 -11.43 16.63
CA ASP A 270 9.70 -10.50 17.70
C ASP A 270 8.79 -10.74 18.91
N GLY A 271 9.35 -10.62 20.12
CA GLY A 271 8.62 -10.63 21.37
C GLY A 271 7.67 -11.82 21.54
N ALA A 272 6.39 -11.54 21.73
CA ALA A 272 5.37 -12.57 21.98
C ALA A 272 5.15 -13.50 20.79
N ASN A 273 5.38 -13.08 19.56
CA ASN A 273 5.24 -13.93 18.37
C ASN A 273 6.15 -15.16 18.40
N ALA A 274 7.28 -15.07 19.07
CA ALA A 274 8.20 -16.21 19.23
C ALA A 274 7.60 -17.39 20.00
N ASN A 275 6.70 -17.12 20.97
CA ASN A 275 6.31 -18.11 21.97
C ASN A 275 4.80 -18.21 22.24
N ASP A 276 4.00 -17.23 21.83
CA ASP A 276 2.56 -17.18 22.09
C ASP A 276 1.74 -17.33 20.80
N SER A 277 0.97 -18.40 20.72
CA SER A 277 0.13 -18.69 19.55
C SER A 277 -0.95 -17.63 19.29
N ALA A 278 -1.34 -16.83 20.27
CA ALA A 278 -2.27 -15.72 20.06
C ALA A 278 -1.69 -14.68 19.12
N TYR A 279 -0.38 -14.49 19.09
CA TYR A 279 0.30 -13.52 18.22
C TYR A 279 0.59 -14.05 16.82
N TYR A 280 1.03 -15.29 16.65
CA TYR A 280 1.29 -15.82 15.31
C TYR A 280 0.06 -16.45 14.63
N THR A 281 -1.09 -16.51 15.32
CA THR A 281 -2.40 -16.83 14.73
C THR A 281 -3.28 -15.60 14.48
N THR A 282 -2.78 -14.42 14.81
CA THR A 282 -3.51 -13.15 14.71
C THR A 282 -3.63 -12.65 13.27
N GLY A 283 -4.74 -11.99 12.99
CA GLY A 283 -5.01 -11.29 11.73
C GLY A 283 -5.07 -12.22 10.53
N SER A 284 -4.64 -11.69 9.42
CA SER A 284 -4.55 -12.42 8.16
C SER A 284 -3.15 -13.02 7.91
N TYR A 285 -2.33 -13.14 8.95
CA TYR A 285 -1.01 -13.76 8.85
C TYR A 285 -1.10 -15.29 8.72
N GLN A 286 -2.13 -15.88 9.29
CA GLN A 286 -2.44 -17.29 9.13
C GLN A 286 -3.82 -17.49 8.48
N SER A 287 -3.84 -18.23 7.38
CA SER A 287 -5.06 -18.75 6.82
C SER A 287 -5.31 -20.14 7.33
N ASN A 288 -6.31 -20.68 7.68
CA ASN A 288 -6.72 -22.08 7.82
C ASN A 288 -6.41 -22.81 9.12
N GLY A 289 -6.03 -22.16 10.20
CA GLY A 289 -5.85 -22.82 11.51
C GLY A 289 -4.69 -23.81 11.60
N SER A 290 -3.90 -23.99 10.56
CA SER A 290 -2.66 -24.77 10.58
C SER A 290 -1.53 -23.81 10.89
N GLY A 291 -1.15 -23.73 12.15
CA GLY A 291 -0.19 -22.78 12.65
C GLY A 291 1.13 -22.76 11.87
N LYS A 292 1.40 -21.66 11.17
CA LYS A 292 2.69 -21.45 10.50
C LYS A 292 3.79 -21.13 11.51
N GLY A 293 3.42 -20.96 12.76
CA GLY A 293 4.36 -20.64 13.83
C GLY A 293 4.87 -19.20 13.76
N PRO A 294 5.98 -18.91 14.44
CA PRO A 294 6.63 -17.62 14.45
C PRO A 294 7.05 -17.14 13.05
N VAL A 295 7.26 -15.85 12.91
CA VAL A 295 7.76 -15.27 11.66
C VAL A 295 9.17 -15.75 11.37
N ASP A 296 9.36 -16.34 10.20
CA ASP A 296 10.63 -16.76 9.64
C ASP A 296 10.53 -16.73 8.11
N ASN A 297 11.02 -15.66 7.49
CA ASN A 297 10.93 -15.49 6.04
C ASN A 297 12.12 -14.73 5.47
N ASN A 298 12.66 -15.25 4.38
CA ASN A 298 13.68 -14.61 3.57
C ASN A 298 13.12 -14.44 2.15
N LEU A 299 12.88 -13.20 1.73
CA LEU A 299 12.36 -12.91 0.40
C LEU A 299 13.46 -12.28 -0.46
N TYR A 300 13.77 -12.97 -1.55
CA TYR A 300 14.72 -12.53 -2.56
C TYR A 300 13.98 -12.20 -3.85
N SER A 301 14.26 -11.07 -4.47
CA SER A 301 13.64 -10.74 -5.74
C SER A 301 14.54 -9.92 -6.66
N GLY A 302 14.34 -10.12 -7.97
CA GLY A 302 14.98 -9.32 -9.02
C GLY A 302 13.97 -9.05 -10.14
N LEU A 303 13.90 -7.78 -10.55
CA LEU A 303 13.06 -7.31 -11.66
C LEU A 303 13.92 -6.52 -12.63
N PHE A 304 13.85 -6.87 -13.92
CA PHE A 304 14.57 -6.22 -15.00
C PHE A 304 13.56 -5.66 -16.01
N LEU A 305 13.63 -4.36 -16.29
CA LEU A 305 12.74 -3.65 -17.21
C LEU A 305 13.57 -2.95 -18.29
N TYR A 306 13.43 -3.36 -19.55
CA TYR A 306 14.08 -2.71 -20.68
C TYR A 306 13.09 -1.83 -21.43
N THR A 307 13.37 -0.52 -21.47
CA THR A 307 12.53 0.48 -22.13
C THR A 307 13.19 1.02 -23.36
N VAL A 308 12.48 0.94 -24.50
CA VAL A 308 12.95 1.43 -25.80
C VAL A 308 11.78 1.81 -26.69
N ALA A 309 11.80 2.98 -27.33
CA ALA A 309 10.82 3.44 -28.33
C ALA A 309 9.35 3.27 -27.89
N GLY A 310 9.05 3.61 -26.65
CA GLY A 310 7.71 3.46 -26.06
C GLY A 310 7.39 2.07 -25.52
N HIS A 311 8.13 1.03 -25.88
CA HIS A 311 7.99 -0.32 -25.34
C HIS A 311 8.75 -0.47 -24.02
N THR A 312 8.17 -1.17 -23.06
CA THR A 312 8.86 -1.68 -21.88
C THR A 312 8.64 -3.17 -21.77
N PHE A 313 9.71 -3.95 -21.83
CA PHE A 313 9.73 -5.39 -21.61
C PHE A 313 10.28 -5.69 -20.23
N GLY A 314 9.64 -6.57 -19.48
CA GLY A 314 10.04 -6.92 -18.12
C GLY A 314 10.09 -8.40 -17.87
N GLY A 315 11.05 -8.82 -17.05
CA GLY A 315 11.15 -10.16 -16.49
C GLY A 315 11.59 -10.07 -15.03
N GLY A 316 10.99 -10.90 -14.16
CA GLY A 316 11.34 -10.91 -12.74
C GLY A 316 11.18 -12.28 -12.12
N TYR A 317 11.88 -12.46 -11.00
CA TYR A 317 11.81 -13.67 -10.18
C TYR A 317 11.84 -13.30 -8.71
N GLN A 318 11.02 -13.99 -7.91
CA GLN A 318 10.92 -13.83 -6.47
C GLN A 318 10.89 -15.20 -5.80
N VAL A 319 11.56 -15.30 -4.66
CA VAL A 319 11.55 -16.51 -3.80
C VAL A 319 11.22 -16.07 -2.38
N SER A 320 10.16 -16.60 -1.81
CA SER A 320 9.77 -16.46 -0.41
C SER A 320 10.16 -17.74 0.33
N ASN A 321 11.33 -17.73 0.95
CA ASN A 321 11.93 -18.88 1.63
C ASN A 321 11.82 -18.73 3.14
N GLY A 322 11.38 -19.77 3.83
CA GLY A 322 11.20 -19.79 5.27
C GLY A 322 9.97 -20.57 5.68
N SER A 323 9.72 -20.63 6.98
CA SER A 323 8.61 -21.38 7.55
C SER A 323 7.30 -20.57 7.65
N SER A 324 7.34 -19.27 7.37
CA SER A 324 6.16 -18.39 7.36
C SER A 324 5.99 -17.67 6.03
N ASP A 325 4.83 -17.06 5.85
CA ASP A 325 4.62 -16.11 4.77
C ASP A 325 5.48 -14.85 4.98
N PHE A 326 5.70 -14.10 3.89
CA PHE A 326 6.28 -12.77 3.97
C PHE A 326 5.37 -11.85 4.80
N PRO A 327 5.84 -11.28 5.92
CA PRO A 327 5.03 -10.43 6.78
C PRO A 327 5.05 -8.98 6.32
N TRP A 328 3.95 -8.26 6.56
CA TRP A 328 3.89 -6.80 6.43
C TRP A 328 2.93 -6.20 7.45
N LEU A 329 3.04 -4.88 7.63
CA LEU A 329 2.13 -4.12 8.47
C LEU A 329 0.75 -4.04 7.82
N ASN A 330 -0.23 -4.67 8.44
CA ASN A 330 -1.61 -4.68 7.95
C ASN A 330 -2.56 -4.05 8.97
N GLN A 331 -3.11 -2.92 8.59
CA GLN A 331 -4.28 -2.36 9.22
C GLN A 331 -5.22 -1.88 8.11
N GLY A 332 -6.44 -2.44 8.08
CA GLY A 332 -7.39 -2.07 7.05
C GLY A 332 -6.89 -2.34 5.63
N ASP A 333 -6.40 -3.55 5.37
CA ASP A 333 -5.98 -3.99 4.04
C ASP A 333 -4.69 -3.28 3.55
N GLY A 334 -3.61 -3.49 4.28
CA GLY A 334 -2.30 -2.92 4.02
C GLY A 334 -1.64 -3.35 2.70
N SER A 335 -0.48 -2.78 2.42
CA SER A 335 0.38 -3.13 1.27
C SER A 335 1.50 -4.06 1.71
N SER A 336 1.91 -4.98 0.84
CA SER A 336 3.05 -5.88 1.06
C SER A 336 4.42 -5.18 0.96
N ASN A 337 4.45 -3.88 1.12
CA ASN A 337 5.65 -3.07 1.26
C ASN A 337 6.68 -3.19 0.13
N GLY A 338 6.24 -3.37 -1.08
CA GLY A 338 7.16 -3.31 -2.20
C GLY A 338 7.79 -4.65 -2.55
N THR A 339 7.09 -5.77 -2.34
CA THR A 339 7.36 -6.96 -3.16
C THR A 339 7.20 -6.61 -4.63
N ILE A 340 8.00 -7.22 -5.49
CA ILE A 340 7.88 -6.98 -6.94
C ILE A 340 6.63 -7.64 -7.55
N THR A 341 5.88 -8.39 -6.77
CA THR A 341 4.77 -9.25 -7.19
C THR A 341 3.40 -8.78 -6.71
N ASP A 342 3.32 -7.77 -5.85
CA ASP A 342 2.04 -7.17 -5.39
C ASP A 342 1.45 -6.30 -6.51
N MET A 343 0.62 -6.90 -7.38
CA MET A 343 0.08 -6.21 -8.56
C MET A 343 -1.37 -5.77 -8.35
N GLN A 344 -2.36 -6.65 -8.54
CA GLN A 344 -3.76 -6.27 -8.40
C GLN A 344 -4.53 -7.09 -7.37
N ILE A 345 -4.45 -8.42 -7.42
CA ILE A 345 -5.21 -9.32 -6.53
C ILE A 345 -4.29 -9.92 -5.48
N GLN A 346 -3.25 -10.65 -5.91
CA GLN A 346 -2.39 -11.43 -5.02
C GLN A 346 -0.99 -10.86 -4.86
N LYS A 347 -0.32 -11.29 -3.79
CA LYS A 347 0.99 -10.76 -3.41
C LYS A 347 2.15 -11.72 -3.68
N PHE A 348 1.85 -13.02 -3.89
CA PHE A 348 2.85 -14.06 -4.19
C PHE A 348 4.00 -14.09 -3.18
N GLY A 349 3.66 -14.01 -1.91
CA GLY A 349 4.63 -14.02 -0.79
C GLY A 349 4.35 -15.13 0.21
N ARG A 350 3.78 -16.27 -0.23
CA ARG A 350 3.49 -17.42 0.63
C ARG A 350 4.76 -18.16 0.98
N ALA A 351 4.76 -18.87 2.11
CA ALA A 351 5.90 -19.69 2.50
C ALA A 351 6.29 -20.69 1.38
N GLY A 352 7.58 -20.76 1.05
CA GLY A 352 8.13 -21.64 0.04
C GLY A 352 7.91 -21.20 -1.41
N GLU A 353 7.12 -20.17 -1.65
CA GLU A 353 6.69 -19.76 -2.98
C GLU A 353 7.83 -19.21 -3.84
N ARG A 354 7.85 -19.64 -5.10
CA ARG A 354 8.77 -19.21 -6.13
C ARG A 354 7.99 -18.65 -7.30
N THR A 355 8.10 -17.36 -7.54
CA THR A 355 7.27 -16.65 -8.51
C THR A 355 8.12 -16.05 -9.62
N TRP A 356 7.84 -16.43 -10.86
CA TRP A 356 8.34 -15.71 -12.03
C TRP A 356 7.27 -14.78 -12.59
N GLN A 357 7.70 -13.74 -13.27
CA GLN A 357 6.81 -12.80 -13.92
C GLN A 357 7.34 -12.31 -15.26
N GLY A 358 6.42 -12.06 -16.19
CA GLY A 358 6.63 -11.37 -17.44
C GLY A 358 5.80 -10.09 -17.48
N ARG A 359 6.38 -8.99 -17.95
CA ARG A 359 5.70 -7.70 -18.08
C ARG A 359 5.90 -7.13 -19.48
N TYR A 360 4.88 -6.50 -20.00
CA TYR A 360 4.96 -5.68 -21.19
C TYR A 360 4.12 -4.43 -21.03
N SER A 361 4.62 -3.28 -21.44
CA SER A 361 3.80 -2.08 -21.57
C SER A 361 4.22 -1.26 -22.78
N TYR A 362 3.27 -0.46 -23.28
CA TYR A 362 3.47 0.42 -24.40
C TYR A 362 2.93 1.82 -24.10
N ASP A 363 3.77 2.83 -24.37
CA ASP A 363 3.37 4.24 -24.35
C ASP A 363 3.05 4.68 -25.79
N PHE A 364 1.77 4.95 -26.05
CA PHE A 364 1.28 5.31 -27.38
C PHE A 364 1.68 6.72 -27.84
N ALA A 365 2.36 7.50 -27.01
CA ALA A 365 2.95 8.77 -27.43
C ALA A 365 3.90 8.59 -28.62
N ALA A 366 4.59 7.46 -28.70
CA ALA A 366 5.46 7.09 -29.83
C ALA A 366 4.67 6.92 -31.15
N LEU A 367 3.36 6.67 -31.08
CA LEU A 367 2.45 6.55 -32.24
C LEU A 367 1.57 7.80 -32.43
N GLY A 368 1.85 8.92 -31.73
CA GLY A 368 1.09 10.15 -31.85
C GLY A 368 -0.15 10.23 -30.96
N PHE A 369 -0.32 9.32 -29.99
CA PHE A 369 -1.42 9.32 -29.01
C PHE A 369 -0.87 9.56 -27.59
N PRO A 370 -0.35 10.77 -27.26
CA PRO A 370 0.23 11.06 -25.97
C PRO A 370 -0.82 10.91 -24.85
N GLY A 371 -0.39 10.33 -23.74
CA GLY A 371 -1.23 10.08 -22.57
C GLY A 371 -1.93 8.73 -22.56
N ALA A 372 -1.94 7.97 -23.67
CA ALA A 372 -2.45 6.61 -23.72
C ALA A 372 -1.34 5.60 -23.40
N THR A 373 -1.64 4.62 -22.52
CA THR A 373 -0.74 3.51 -22.18
C THR A 373 -1.51 2.21 -22.08
N ALA A 374 -0.86 1.09 -22.42
CA ALA A 374 -1.37 -0.25 -22.19
C ALA A 374 -0.31 -1.10 -21.49
N GLY A 375 -0.72 -1.98 -20.59
CA GLY A 375 0.15 -2.87 -19.86
C GLY A 375 -0.43 -4.26 -19.70
N LEU A 376 0.44 -5.26 -19.69
CA LEU A 376 0.15 -6.66 -19.41
C LEU A 376 1.20 -7.17 -18.42
N VAL A 377 0.74 -7.83 -17.37
CA VAL A 377 1.60 -8.56 -16.42
C VAL A 377 1.07 -9.98 -16.31
N TYR A 378 1.96 -10.93 -16.26
CA TYR A 378 1.66 -12.32 -15.93
C TYR A 378 2.62 -12.78 -14.84
N LEU A 379 2.06 -13.34 -13.76
CA LEU A 379 2.80 -13.90 -12.64
C LEU A 379 2.41 -15.37 -12.46
N ARG A 380 3.37 -16.21 -12.09
CA ARG A 380 3.11 -17.58 -11.69
C ARG A 380 4.00 -17.97 -10.51
N GLY A 381 3.36 -18.36 -9.41
CA GLY A 381 3.95 -18.89 -8.19
C GLY A 381 3.80 -20.42 -8.14
N ASP A 382 4.88 -21.09 -7.76
CA ASP A 382 4.95 -22.52 -7.55
C ASP A 382 5.52 -22.82 -6.17
N ASN A 383 5.47 -24.10 -5.74
CA ASN A 383 6.12 -24.60 -4.52
C ASN A 383 5.59 -23.96 -3.24
N ILE A 384 4.29 -23.60 -3.23
CA ILE A 384 3.64 -23.01 -2.07
C ILE A 384 3.52 -24.09 -0.97
N ASP A 385 4.03 -23.76 0.22
CA ASP A 385 3.87 -24.53 1.45
C ASP A 385 2.60 -24.09 2.18
N THR A 386 1.57 -24.91 2.16
CA THR A 386 0.30 -24.61 2.85
C THR A 386 0.37 -24.89 4.35
N ARG A 387 1.38 -25.64 4.79
CA ARG A 387 1.51 -26.14 6.17
C ARG A 387 0.28 -26.91 6.67
N SER A 388 -0.54 -27.40 5.75
CA SER A 388 -1.72 -28.18 6.10
C SER A 388 -1.34 -29.58 6.52
N THR A 389 -1.87 -30.04 7.65
CA THR A 389 -1.77 -31.43 8.12
C THR A 389 -2.86 -32.31 7.52
N THR A 390 -3.81 -31.75 6.79
CA THR A 390 -4.90 -32.51 6.15
C THR A 390 -4.39 -33.21 4.91
N ALA A 391 -4.61 -34.50 4.82
CA ALA A 391 -4.23 -35.30 3.66
C ALA A 391 -4.81 -34.73 2.35
N GLY A 392 -3.96 -34.58 1.32
CA GLY A 392 -4.32 -33.98 0.04
C GLY A 392 -4.23 -32.43 -0.01
N ASN A 393 -3.99 -31.76 1.10
CA ASN A 393 -3.87 -30.31 1.18
C ASN A 393 -2.41 -29.85 1.40
N GLY A 394 -1.42 -30.71 1.12
CA GLY A 394 -0.01 -30.47 1.39
C GLY A 394 0.65 -29.44 0.47
N ASP A 395 1.97 -29.49 0.48
CA ASP A 395 2.86 -28.57 -0.22
C ASP A 395 2.83 -28.73 -1.75
N GLY A 396 3.53 -27.82 -2.43
CA GLY A 396 3.68 -27.84 -3.89
C GLY A 396 2.50 -27.23 -4.62
N ARG A 397 1.70 -26.40 -3.94
CA ARG A 397 0.59 -25.67 -4.58
C ARG A 397 1.11 -24.55 -5.45
N SER A 398 0.23 -24.09 -6.33
CA SER A 398 0.55 -23.04 -7.31
C SER A 398 -0.57 -22.02 -7.45
N GLU A 399 -0.18 -20.83 -7.89
CA GLU A 399 -1.10 -19.78 -8.27
C GLU A 399 -0.56 -18.97 -9.47
N TRP A 400 -1.46 -18.32 -10.21
CA TRP A 400 -1.06 -17.38 -11.24
C TRP A 400 -2.04 -16.21 -11.33
N GLU A 401 -1.51 -15.07 -11.75
CA GLU A 401 -2.30 -13.86 -11.99
C GLU A 401 -1.92 -13.26 -13.35
N ARG A 402 -2.92 -12.78 -14.08
CA ARG A 402 -2.75 -12.04 -15.31
C ARG A 402 -3.49 -10.72 -15.18
N ASP A 403 -2.77 -9.60 -15.34
CA ASP A 403 -3.28 -8.24 -15.26
C ASP A 403 -3.20 -7.53 -16.60
N ILE A 404 -4.27 -6.84 -16.97
CA ILE A 404 -4.31 -5.91 -18.08
C ILE A 404 -4.64 -4.53 -17.51
N THR A 405 -3.90 -3.51 -17.94
CA THR A 405 -4.17 -2.11 -17.62
C THR A 405 -4.24 -1.29 -18.91
N LEU A 406 -5.32 -0.55 -19.09
CA LEU A 406 -5.43 0.49 -20.11
C LEU A 406 -5.62 1.82 -19.39
N ALA A 407 -4.81 2.81 -19.73
CA ALA A 407 -4.90 4.12 -19.13
C ALA A 407 -4.79 5.24 -20.17
N TYR A 408 -5.49 6.34 -19.91
CA TYR A 408 -5.39 7.56 -20.68
C TYR A 408 -5.41 8.77 -19.75
N VAL A 409 -4.46 9.68 -19.94
CA VAL A 409 -4.41 10.95 -19.24
C VAL A 409 -4.47 12.07 -20.28
N VAL A 410 -5.46 12.95 -20.17
CA VAL A 410 -5.61 14.09 -21.09
C VAL A 410 -4.36 14.98 -21.03
N PRO A 411 -3.59 15.08 -22.14
CA PRO A 411 -2.27 15.72 -22.10
C PRO A 411 -2.33 17.25 -22.14
N THR A 412 -3.40 17.83 -22.71
CA THR A 412 -3.51 19.27 -22.95
C THR A 412 -4.96 19.75 -22.86
N GLY A 413 -5.19 21.06 -22.87
CA GLY A 413 -6.54 21.67 -22.89
C GLY A 413 -7.16 21.80 -21.50
N THR A 414 -8.44 22.11 -21.45
CA THR A 414 -9.20 22.43 -20.24
C THR A 414 -9.22 21.28 -19.23
N PHE A 415 -9.21 20.05 -19.71
CA PHE A 415 -9.21 18.84 -18.87
C PHE A 415 -7.83 18.18 -18.75
N LYS A 416 -6.75 18.94 -18.97
CA LYS A 416 -5.39 18.41 -18.78
C LYS A 416 -5.24 17.76 -17.41
N GLY A 417 -4.74 16.51 -17.40
CA GLY A 417 -4.56 15.74 -16.18
C GLY A 417 -5.77 14.89 -15.76
N LEU A 418 -6.94 15.01 -16.46
CA LEU A 418 -8.03 14.05 -16.26
C LEU A 418 -7.58 12.68 -16.73
N GLY A 419 -7.56 11.72 -15.80
CA GLY A 419 -7.13 10.34 -16.02
C GLY A 419 -8.29 9.37 -16.06
N PHE A 420 -8.23 8.43 -16.99
CA PHE A 420 -9.08 7.24 -17.04
C PHE A 420 -8.17 6.01 -16.96
N THR A 421 -8.54 5.04 -16.13
CA THR A 421 -7.83 3.77 -16.05
C THR A 421 -8.82 2.63 -15.93
N TRP A 422 -8.69 1.62 -16.79
CA TRP A 422 -9.35 0.34 -16.65
C TRP A 422 -8.30 -0.72 -16.33
N LYS A 423 -8.58 -1.54 -15.32
CA LYS A 423 -7.76 -2.67 -14.92
C LYS A 423 -8.62 -3.93 -14.90
N ASN A 424 -8.08 -5.02 -15.41
CA ASN A 424 -8.68 -6.34 -15.33
C ASN A 424 -7.63 -7.34 -14.87
N ALA A 425 -7.93 -8.08 -13.82
CA ALA A 425 -7.09 -9.15 -13.30
C ALA A 425 -7.84 -10.48 -13.29
N MET A 426 -7.10 -11.55 -13.49
CA MET A 426 -7.56 -12.93 -13.33
C MET A 426 -6.56 -13.67 -12.46
N TRP A 427 -7.02 -14.18 -11.34
CA TRP A 427 -6.23 -15.02 -10.44
C TRP A 427 -6.80 -16.44 -10.41
N ARG A 428 -5.91 -17.43 -10.50
CA ARG A 428 -6.25 -18.86 -10.46
C ARG A 428 -5.26 -19.58 -9.56
N ASN A 429 -5.75 -20.59 -8.82
CA ASN A 429 -4.93 -21.31 -7.86
C ASN A 429 -5.46 -22.73 -7.60
N ASP A 430 -4.61 -23.58 -7.04
CA ASP A 430 -4.97 -24.89 -6.51
C ASP A 430 -4.78 -24.97 -4.98
N ILE A 431 -4.77 -23.83 -4.31
CA ILE A 431 -4.56 -23.70 -2.86
C ILE A 431 -5.86 -24.05 -2.13
N PRO A 432 -5.84 -25.02 -1.21
CA PRO A 432 -7.02 -25.44 -0.47
C PRO A 432 -7.71 -24.28 0.27
N GLY A 433 -9.02 -24.13 0.06
CA GLY A 433 -9.82 -23.10 0.71
C GLY A 433 -9.74 -21.70 0.07
N GLN A 434 -8.87 -21.52 -0.94
CA GLN A 434 -8.86 -20.31 -1.76
C GLN A 434 -9.80 -20.47 -2.97
N ARG A 435 -10.28 -19.37 -3.51
CA ARG A 435 -11.15 -19.34 -4.69
C ARG A 435 -10.47 -18.61 -5.81
N ASP A 436 -10.65 -19.06 -7.01
CA ASP A 436 -10.33 -18.31 -8.22
C ASP A 436 -11.08 -16.99 -8.23
N GLN A 437 -10.45 -15.94 -8.76
CA GLN A 437 -11.00 -14.60 -8.72
C GLN A 437 -10.76 -13.86 -10.03
N ASP A 438 -11.79 -13.17 -10.50
CA ASP A 438 -11.70 -12.17 -11.57
C ASP A 438 -12.05 -10.80 -10.98
N GLU A 439 -11.29 -9.78 -11.36
CA GLU A 439 -11.49 -8.43 -10.86
C GLU A 439 -11.40 -7.39 -11.97
N ASN A 440 -12.33 -6.43 -11.96
CA ASN A 440 -12.27 -5.23 -12.80
C ASN A 440 -12.28 -3.97 -11.93
N ARG A 441 -11.48 -2.99 -12.31
CA ARG A 441 -11.49 -1.65 -11.74
C ARG A 441 -11.62 -0.61 -12.85
N VAL A 442 -12.52 0.35 -12.66
CA VAL A 442 -12.62 1.54 -13.50
C VAL A 442 -12.40 2.77 -12.63
N ILE A 443 -11.44 3.59 -13.02
CA ILE A 443 -10.97 4.71 -12.21
C ILE A 443 -10.96 5.97 -13.09
N LEU A 444 -11.68 7.02 -12.65
CA LEU A 444 -11.51 8.38 -13.16
C LEU A 444 -10.83 9.20 -12.07
N SER A 445 -9.79 9.92 -12.42
CA SER A 445 -9.02 10.74 -11.47
C SER A 445 -8.75 12.13 -12.04
N TYR A 446 -8.85 13.13 -11.18
CA TYR A 446 -8.50 14.50 -11.54
C TYR A 446 -7.92 15.24 -10.33
N SER A 447 -6.86 16.00 -10.55
CA SER A 447 -6.23 16.80 -9.51
C SER A 447 -6.33 18.28 -9.87
N ILE A 448 -6.85 19.07 -8.95
CA ILE A 448 -7.09 20.50 -9.09
C ILE A 448 -6.19 21.22 -8.10
N PRO A 449 -5.18 21.99 -8.52
CA PRO A 449 -4.47 22.87 -7.62
C PRO A 449 -5.45 23.95 -7.14
N LEU A 450 -5.44 24.20 -5.83
CA LEU A 450 -6.29 25.23 -5.17
C LEU A 450 -5.45 26.45 -4.76
N LEU A 451 -4.13 26.23 -4.52
CA LEU A 451 -3.11 27.23 -4.27
C LEU A 451 -1.86 26.89 -5.08
#